data_af96d869ae79660d0ac147a309d2f5e6
#
_entry.id   af96d869ae79660d0ac147a309d2f5e6
#
_cell.length_a   1.000
_cell.length_b   1.000
_cell.length_c   1.000
_cell.angle_alpha   90.00
_cell.angle_beta   90.00
_cell.angle_gamma   90.00
#
_symmetry.space_group_name_H-M   'P 1'
#
loop_
_entity.id
_entity.type
_entity.pdbx_description
1 polymer ?
#
loop_
_entity_poly.entity_id
_entity_poly.type
_entity_poly.pdbx_seq_one_letter_code
_entity_poly.pdbx_strand_id
1 'polypeptide(L)'
;MGSEMCIRDSQKAVYKTDPVKGVDGSYTIVTSIQNKEDCLYTIAPKESLTFDASVQAYKKGEKELIVDIADEEHKRMAFVDKIWNNLSFVSPDPVVNTAFAFAKVRAAESIFATGGGFMHSPGGESYYAAVWANDQAEYANPFFPFLGYDIGNASALNSFRLFARFMNSDYKPIPSSIIAEGKDTWNGAGDRGDAAMIAYGAARYALAKADKKEAQELWPLIEWCLDCLLYTSDAAD
;
A
#
# COMPACT_ATOMS: atom_id res chain seq x y z
N MET A 1 20.65 -5.83 -25.23
CA MET A 1 19.51 -5.76 -26.17
C MET A 1 18.71 -7.03 -25.94
N GLY A 2 17.66 -6.94 -25.11
CA GLY A 2 16.81 -8.07 -24.80
C GLY A 2 15.99 -8.49 -26.01
N SER A 3 15.86 -9.78 -26.25
CA SER A 3 15.05 -10.33 -27.31
C SER A 3 13.57 -10.17 -26.96
N GLU A 4 12.95 -9.13 -27.48
CA GLU A 4 11.51 -8.98 -27.47
C GLU A 4 10.87 -10.02 -28.39
N MET A 5 10.23 -11.02 -27.83
CA MET A 5 9.31 -11.85 -28.57
C MET A 5 7.90 -11.35 -28.29
N CYS A 6 7.46 -10.40 -29.08
CA CYS A 6 6.09 -9.91 -29.06
C CYS A 6 5.23 -10.85 -29.90
N ILE A 7 4.48 -11.73 -29.24
CA ILE A 7 3.41 -12.49 -29.91
C ILE A 7 2.20 -11.57 -29.93
N ARG A 8 1.90 -10.96 -31.06
CA ARG A 8 0.64 -10.26 -31.31
C ARG A 8 -0.37 -11.26 -31.88
N ASP A 9 -1.25 -11.71 -31.02
CA ASP A 9 -2.60 -12.07 -31.45
C ASP A 9 -3.43 -10.77 -31.41
N SER A 10 -4.40 -10.58 -32.28
CA SER A 10 -5.14 -9.31 -32.48
C SER A 10 -5.79 -8.76 -31.21
N GLN A 11 -5.89 -9.56 -30.16
CA GLN A 11 -6.54 -9.22 -28.89
C GLN A 11 -5.62 -9.34 -27.67
N LYS A 12 -4.41 -9.87 -27.83
CA LYS A 12 -3.51 -10.17 -26.73
C LYS A 12 -2.06 -9.86 -27.09
N ALA A 13 -1.37 -9.11 -26.24
CA ALA A 13 0.07 -8.91 -26.31
C ALA A 13 0.74 -9.52 -25.08
N VAL A 14 1.83 -10.25 -25.31
CA VAL A 14 2.61 -10.89 -24.24
C VAL A 14 4.03 -10.36 -24.31
N TYR A 15 4.50 -9.87 -23.17
CA TYR A 15 5.86 -9.36 -23.00
C TYR A 15 6.53 -10.07 -21.83
N LYS A 16 7.82 -10.40 -21.96
CA LYS A 16 8.62 -10.96 -20.89
C LYS A 16 9.71 -9.97 -20.49
N THR A 17 9.75 -9.59 -19.22
CA THR A 17 10.78 -8.68 -18.72
C THR A 17 12.15 -9.36 -18.66
N ASP A 18 13.21 -8.58 -18.68
CA ASP A 18 14.52 -9.04 -18.21
C ASP A 18 14.44 -9.42 -16.71
N PRO A 19 15.40 -10.20 -16.19
CA PRO A 19 15.47 -10.50 -14.76
C PRO A 19 15.49 -9.23 -13.95
N VAL A 20 14.56 -9.12 -12.98
CA VAL A 20 14.42 -7.94 -12.12
C VAL A 20 15.31 -8.13 -10.90
N LYS A 21 16.13 -7.12 -10.58
CA LYS A 21 17.02 -7.14 -9.41
C LYS A 21 16.18 -7.29 -8.12
N GLY A 22 16.56 -8.23 -7.29
CA GLY A 22 15.87 -8.52 -6.01
C GLY A 22 14.64 -9.42 -6.14
N VAL A 23 14.33 -9.89 -7.36
CA VAL A 23 13.26 -10.86 -7.64
C VAL A 23 13.85 -12.05 -8.38
N ASP A 24 13.51 -13.27 -7.96
CA ASP A 24 13.93 -14.46 -8.67
C ASP A 24 13.22 -14.57 -10.01
N GLY A 25 13.90 -14.16 -11.07
CA GLY A 25 13.47 -14.33 -12.45
C GLY A 25 12.87 -13.09 -13.10
N SER A 26 12.12 -13.33 -14.15
CA SER A 26 11.44 -12.34 -14.97
C SER A 26 9.93 -12.45 -14.82
N TYR A 27 9.24 -11.36 -15.07
CA TYR A 27 7.78 -11.33 -15.18
C TYR A 27 7.34 -11.57 -16.62
N THR A 28 6.21 -12.24 -16.78
CA THR A 28 5.43 -12.23 -18.02
C THR A 28 4.31 -11.22 -17.86
N ILE A 29 4.25 -10.23 -18.72
CA ILE A 29 3.19 -9.22 -18.75
C ILE A 29 2.26 -9.56 -19.91
N VAL A 30 0.97 -9.66 -19.62
CA VAL A 30 -0.06 -9.93 -20.61
C VAL A 30 -1.03 -8.75 -20.62
N THR A 31 -1.23 -8.20 -21.81
CA THR A 31 -2.25 -7.20 -22.07
C THR A 31 -3.27 -7.79 -23.02
N SER A 32 -4.55 -7.71 -22.71
CA SER A 32 -5.61 -8.19 -23.57
C SER A 32 -6.76 -7.20 -23.65
N ILE A 33 -7.40 -7.12 -24.82
CA ILE A 33 -8.66 -6.42 -25.03
C ILE A 33 -9.74 -7.49 -25.15
N GLN A 34 -10.82 -7.31 -24.41
CA GLN A 34 -11.94 -8.26 -24.36
C GLN A 34 -13.15 -7.68 -25.07
N ASN A 35 -14.02 -8.57 -25.51
CA ASN A 35 -15.33 -8.25 -26.09
C ASN A 35 -15.30 -7.42 -27.39
N LYS A 36 -14.15 -7.28 -28.05
CA LYS A 36 -14.04 -6.58 -29.34
C LYS A 36 -13.07 -7.28 -30.26
N GLU A 37 -13.39 -7.27 -31.54
CA GLU A 37 -12.52 -7.72 -32.60
C GLU A 37 -11.60 -6.56 -33.03
N ASP A 38 -10.48 -6.90 -33.61
CA ASP A 38 -9.55 -5.92 -34.20
C ASP A 38 -10.10 -5.45 -35.56
N CYS A 39 -10.88 -4.37 -35.50
CA CYS A 39 -11.49 -3.79 -36.65
C CYS A 39 -11.71 -2.28 -36.51
N LEU A 40 -12.08 -1.63 -37.63
CA LEU A 40 -12.45 -0.24 -37.64
C LEU A 40 -13.91 -0.10 -37.17
N TYR A 41 -14.14 0.68 -36.14
CA TYR A 41 -15.46 1.00 -35.62
C TYR A 41 -15.88 2.39 -36.06
N THR A 42 -17.11 2.51 -36.56
CA THR A 42 -17.75 3.80 -36.82
C THR A 42 -18.78 4.08 -35.74
N ILE A 43 -18.60 5.17 -35.00
CA ILE A 43 -19.50 5.57 -33.91
C ILE A 43 -20.32 6.75 -34.40
N ALA A 44 -21.64 6.62 -34.42
CA ALA A 44 -22.55 7.70 -34.78
C ALA A 44 -22.63 8.78 -33.67
N PRO A 45 -23.07 10.00 -34.00
CA PRO A 45 -23.27 11.03 -32.99
C PRO A 45 -24.18 10.55 -31.86
N LYS A 46 -23.74 10.75 -30.60
CA LYS A 46 -24.40 10.32 -29.34
C LYS A 46 -24.41 8.81 -29.07
N GLU A 47 -23.77 8.01 -29.89
CA GLU A 47 -23.48 6.61 -29.58
C GLU A 47 -22.17 6.48 -28.81
N SER A 48 -22.01 5.38 -28.07
CA SER A 48 -20.79 5.02 -27.36
C SER A 48 -20.37 3.61 -27.69
N LEU A 49 -19.07 3.39 -27.70
CA LEU A 49 -18.46 2.09 -27.82
C LEU A 49 -17.67 1.80 -26.53
N THR A 50 -17.96 0.67 -25.91
CA THR A 50 -17.22 0.22 -24.71
C THR A 50 -16.40 -1.02 -25.08
N PHE A 51 -15.17 -1.03 -24.63
CA PHE A 51 -14.30 -2.20 -24.68
C PHE A 51 -13.54 -2.32 -23.34
N ASP A 52 -13.22 -3.54 -22.97
CA ASP A 52 -12.53 -3.86 -21.75
C ASP A 52 -11.09 -4.25 -22.04
N ALA A 53 -10.17 -3.81 -21.19
CA ALA A 53 -8.77 -4.17 -21.29
C ALA A 53 -8.26 -4.69 -19.96
N SER A 54 -7.43 -5.72 -19.98
CA SER A 54 -6.73 -6.21 -18.79
C SER A 54 -5.22 -6.16 -18.97
N VAL A 55 -4.51 -5.88 -17.89
CA VAL A 55 -3.06 -5.98 -17.80
C VAL A 55 -2.73 -6.86 -16.62
N GLN A 56 -1.96 -7.91 -16.84
CA GLN A 56 -1.54 -8.84 -15.79
C GLN A 56 -0.03 -9.02 -15.84
N ALA A 57 0.58 -9.22 -14.67
CA ALA A 57 1.98 -9.59 -14.55
C ALA A 57 2.09 -10.81 -13.64
N TYR A 58 2.79 -11.85 -14.07
CA TYR A 58 2.99 -13.06 -13.28
C TYR A 58 4.40 -13.63 -13.44
N LYS A 59 4.86 -14.31 -12.41
CA LYS A 59 6.17 -14.99 -12.39
C LYS A 59 6.11 -16.37 -13.03
N LYS A 60 7.26 -16.93 -13.31
CA LYS A 60 7.36 -18.32 -13.78
C LYS A 60 6.70 -19.28 -12.78
N GLY A 61 5.75 -20.06 -13.24
CA GLY A 61 4.98 -21.02 -12.44
C GLY A 61 3.65 -20.50 -11.91
N GLU A 62 3.41 -19.21 -11.94
CA GLU A 62 2.10 -18.62 -11.74
C GLU A 62 1.27 -18.71 -13.02
N LYS A 63 -0.06 -18.71 -12.86
CA LYS A 63 -0.98 -18.78 -13.99
C LYS A 63 -1.61 -17.41 -14.26
N GLU A 64 -1.84 -17.15 -15.54
CA GLU A 64 -2.70 -16.05 -15.95
C GLU A 64 -4.08 -16.21 -15.32
N LEU A 65 -4.62 -15.14 -14.75
CA LEU A 65 -5.96 -15.12 -14.19
C LEU A 65 -6.99 -14.88 -15.29
N ILE A 66 -8.08 -15.60 -15.24
CA ILE A 66 -9.27 -15.28 -16.04
C ILE A 66 -10.02 -14.22 -15.25
N VAL A 67 -10.05 -13.01 -15.79
CA VAL A 67 -10.69 -11.85 -15.15
C VAL A 67 -12.05 -11.62 -15.80
N ASP A 68 -13.09 -11.66 -14.98
CA ASP A 68 -14.41 -11.16 -15.36
C ASP A 68 -14.45 -9.66 -15.03
N ILE A 69 -14.41 -8.83 -16.07
CA ILE A 69 -14.33 -7.37 -15.92
C ILE A 69 -15.56 -6.81 -15.23
N ALA A 70 -16.76 -7.34 -15.50
CA ALA A 70 -17.98 -6.87 -14.86
C ALA A 70 -18.00 -7.19 -13.35
N ASP A 71 -17.47 -8.34 -12.96
CA ASP A 71 -17.33 -8.71 -11.55
C ASP A 71 -16.29 -7.83 -10.84
N GLU A 72 -15.17 -7.54 -11.49
CA GLU A 72 -14.15 -6.64 -10.94
C GLU A 72 -14.66 -5.18 -10.83
N GLU A 73 -15.45 -4.72 -11.79
CA GLU A 73 -16.13 -3.41 -11.69
C GLU A 73 -17.09 -3.37 -10.49
N HIS A 74 -17.91 -4.41 -10.33
CA HIS A 74 -18.81 -4.52 -9.19
C HIS A 74 -18.05 -4.51 -7.85
N LYS A 75 -16.95 -5.26 -7.74
CA LYS A 75 -16.11 -5.28 -6.54
C LYS A 75 -15.51 -3.89 -6.27
N ARG A 76 -15.04 -3.22 -7.32
CA ARG A 76 -14.48 -1.87 -7.20
C ARG A 76 -15.53 -0.87 -6.73
N MET A 77 -16.72 -0.90 -7.31
CA MET A 77 -17.81 -0.02 -6.91
C MET A 77 -18.24 -0.28 -5.46
N ALA A 78 -18.41 -1.54 -5.08
CA ALA A 78 -18.76 -1.92 -3.70
C ALA A 78 -17.68 -1.47 -2.70
N PHE A 79 -16.40 -1.56 -3.05
CA PHE A 79 -15.30 -1.06 -2.24
C PHE A 79 -15.39 0.46 -2.07
N VAL A 80 -15.56 1.20 -3.17
CA VAL A 80 -15.65 2.67 -3.13
C VAL A 80 -16.85 3.10 -2.29
N ASP A 81 -18.01 2.49 -2.51
CA ASP A 81 -19.24 2.80 -1.78
C ASP A 81 -19.08 2.53 -0.27
N LYS A 82 -18.47 1.40 0.09
CA LYS A 82 -18.18 1.07 1.49
C LYS A 82 -17.29 2.14 2.15
N ILE A 83 -16.18 2.49 1.52
CA ILE A 83 -15.24 3.47 2.08
C ILE A 83 -15.85 4.88 2.08
N TRP A 84 -16.61 5.23 1.05
CA TRP A 84 -17.28 6.52 0.95
C TRP A 84 -18.29 6.72 2.09
N ASN A 85 -19.04 5.69 2.42
CA ASN A 85 -20.09 5.74 3.43
C ASN A 85 -19.57 5.54 4.87
N ASN A 86 -18.37 4.96 5.04
CA ASN A 86 -17.75 4.89 6.36
C ASN A 86 -17.23 6.27 6.78
N LEU A 87 -17.32 6.61 8.07
CA LEU A 87 -16.80 7.84 8.66
C LEU A 87 -17.23 9.08 7.86
N SER A 88 -18.48 9.49 8.01
CA SER A 88 -19.01 10.68 7.34
C SER A 88 -18.49 11.96 7.99
N PHE A 89 -18.19 12.94 7.15
CA PHE A 89 -17.84 14.30 7.55
C PHE A 89 -18.73 15.30 6.83
N VAL A 90 -19.35 16.19 7.60
CA VAL A 90 -20.25 17.22 7.07
C VAL A 90 -19.82 18.57 7.61
N SER A 91 -19.53 19.49 6.70
CA SER A 91 -19.20 20.88 6.99
C SER A 91 -20.02 21.82 6.10
N PRO A 92 -20.05 23.12 6.37
CA PRO A 92 -20.67 24.10 5.47
C PRO A 92 -20.01 24.20 4.09
N ASP A 93 -18.75 23.74 3.96
CA ASP A 93 -17.98 23.78 2.72
C ASP A 93 -18.07 22.43 1.98
N PRO A 94 -18.76 22.37 0.83
CA PRO A 94 -18.88 21.14 0.05
C PRO A 94 -17.55 20.66 -0.55
N VAL A 95 -16.58 21.54 -0.77
CA VAL A 95 -15.26 21.16 -1.28
C VAL A 95 -14.52 20.35 -0.23
N VAL A 96 -14.53 20.80 1.03
CA VAL A 96 -13.93 20.08 2.17
C VAL A 96 -14.59 18.72 2.37
N ASN A 97 -15.92 18.65 2.29
CA ASN A 97 -16.67 17.39 2.41
C ASN A 97 -16.25 16.39 1.32
N THR A 98 -16.15 16.87 0.08
CA THR A 98 -15.74 16.05 -1.07
C THR A 98 -14.27 15.62 -0.93
N ALA A 99 -13.39 16.53 -0.58
CA ALA A 99 -11.97 16.23 -0.37
C ALA A 99 -11.76 15.16 0.70
N PHE A 100 -12.50 15.25 1.83
CA PHE A 100 -12.44 14.25 2.88
C PHE A 100 -12.91 12.86 2.39
N ALA A 101 -14.01 12.81 1.64
CA ALA A 101 -14.50 11.55 1.08
C ALA A 101 -13.51 10.91 0.11
N PHE A 102 -12.87 11.70 -0.76
CA PHE A 102 -11.79 11.22 -1.63
C PHE A 102 -10.56 10.76 -0.85
N ALA A 103 -10.13 11.51 0.16
CA ALA A 103 -8.98 11.15 0.99
C ALA A 103 -9.14 9.77 1.64
N LYS A 104 -10.34 9.43 2.10
CA LYS A 104 -10.64 8.09 2.64
C LYS A 104 -10.41 6.99 1.62
N VAL A 105 -10.92 7.17 0.40
CA VAL A 105 -10.76 6.20 -0.69
C VAL A 105 -9.28 6.07 -1.05
N ARG A 106 -8.57 7.21 -1.21
CA ARG A 106 -7.14 7.22 -1.54
C ARG A 106 -6.30 6.48 -0.48
N ALA A 107 -6.55 6.73 0.80
CA ALA A 107 -5.87 6.02 1.89
C ALA A 107 -6.15 4.51 1.83
N ALA A 108 -7.40 4.11 1.62
CA ALA A 108 -7.78 2.70 1.60
C ALA A 108 -7.24 1.94 0.38
N GLU A 109 -7.17 2.57 -0.79
CA GLU A 109 -6.66 1.94 -2.03
C GLU A 109 -5.14 1.93 -2.15
N SER A 110 -4.43 2.67 -1.29
CA SER A 110 -2.96 2.69 -1.25
C SER A 110 -2.36 1.54 -0.43
N ILE A 111 -3.13 0.50 -0.18
CA ILE A 111 -2.69 -0.70 0.54
C ILE A 111 -2.43 -1.83 -0.45
N PHE A 112 -1.22 -2.37 -0.42
CA PHE A 112 -0.78 -3.46 -1.27
C PHE A 112 -0.72 -4.77 -0.48
N ALA A 113 -1.26 -5.83 -1.05
CA ALA A 113 -1.03 -7.19 -0.56
C ALA A 113 0.31 -7.68 -1.10
N THR A 114 1.31 -7.77 -0.23
CA THR A 114 2.69 -8.09 -0.60
C THR A 114 3.18 -9.34 0.11
N GLY A 115 4.36 -9.84 -0.25
CA GLY A 115 5.04 -10.90 0.49
C GLY A 115 5.40 -10.52 1.92
N GLY A 116 5.45 -9.23 2.24
CA GLY A 116 5.64 -8.69 3.60
C GLY A 116 4.34 -8.41 4.37
N GLY A 117 3.19 -8.85 3.85
CA GLY A 117 1.88 -8.58 4.41
C GLY A 117 1.18 -7.39 3.73
N PHE A 118 0.10 -6.90 4.33
CA PHE A 118 -0.51 -5.66 3.86
C PHE A 118 0.37 -4.47 4.21
N MET A 119 0.72 -3.68 3.20
CA MET A 119 1.58 -2.51 3.33
C MET A 119 0.88 -1.31 2.71
N HIS A 120 0.55 -0.32 3.53
CA HIS A 120 0.13 0.98 3.03
C HIS A 120 1.36 1.74 2.56
N SER A 121 1.32 2.22 1.33
CA SER A 121 2.39 3.06 0.80
C SER A 121 1.81 4.43 0.42
N PRO A 122 2.44 5.54 0.82
CA PRO A 122 1.98 6.87 0.45
C PRO A 122 2.07 7.12 -1.05
N GLY A 123 2.72 6.21 -1.78
CA GLY A 123 2.99 6.34 -3.21
C GLY A 123 4.28 7.10 -3.47
N GLY A 124 4.62 7.18 -4.73
CA GLY A 124 5.75 7.95 -5.22
C GLY A 124 6.93 7.10 -5.67
N GLU A 125 7.43 7.44 -6.83
CA GLU A 125 8.65 6.92 -7.45
C GLU A 125 8.74 5.38 -7.49
N SER A 126 9.90 4.86 -7.10
CA SER A 126 10.24 3.45 -7.23
C SER A 126 9.84 2.60 -6.00
N TYR A 127 9.29 3.20 -4.96
CA TYR A 127 9.09 2.54 -3.65
C TYR A 127 7.62 2.36 -3.28
N TYR A 128 6.79 1.96 -4.23
CA TYR A 128 5.36 1.77 -4.01
C TYR A 128 5.03 0.71 -2.93
N ALA A 129 5.84 -0.33 -2.77
CA ALA A 129 5.69 -1.35 -1.73
C ALA A 129 6.62 -1.07 -0.54
N ALA A 130 6.47 0.11 0.05
CA ALA A 130 7.27 0.59 1.17
C ALA A 130 6.40 1.22 2.26
N VAL A 131 6.85 1.12 3.51
CA VAL A 131 6.27 1.86 4.64
C VAL A 131 7.29 2.88 5.13
N TRP A 132 6.81 4.11 5.36
CA TRP A 132 7.62 5.22 5.84
C TRP A 132 7.19 5.59 7.26
N ALA A 133 8.15 5.80 8.14
CA ALA A 133 7.87 6.00 9.56
C ALA A 133 6.89 7.16 9.80
N ASN A 134 7.18 8.33 9.24
CA ASN A 134 6.36 9.51 9.42
C ASN A 134 4.97 9.34 8.79
N ASP A 135 4.91 8.92 7.52
CA ASP A 135 3.65 8.75 6.80
C ASP A 135 2.71 7.76 7.49
N GLN A 136 3.26 6.66 7.99
CA GLN A 136 2.47 5.65 8.69
C GLN A 136 2.05 6.13 10.08
N ALA A 137 2.97 6.71 10.84
CA ALA A 137 2.75 7.07 12.23
C ALA A 137 1.89 8.32 12.41
N GLU A 138 2.10 9.32 11.58
CA GLU A 138 1.44 10.62 11.74
C GLU A 138 -0.03 10.58 11.33
N TYR A 139 -0.35 10.01 10.19
CA TYR A 139 -1.70 10.09 9.62
C TYR A 139 -2.31 8.76 9.17
N ALA A 140 -1.57 7.86 8.51
CA ALA A 140 -2.17 6.68 7.91
C ALA A 140 -2.66 5.66 8.95
N ASN A 141 -1.76 5.17 9.80
CA ASN A 141 -2.08 4.10 10.74
C ASN A 141 -3.13 4.50 11.79
N PRO A 142 -3.05 5.68 12.45
CA PRO A 142 -4.07 6.10 13.41
C PRO A 142 -5.42 6.42 12.77
N PHE A 143 -5.49 6.63 11.46
CA PHE A 143 -6.72 6.92 10.75
C PHE A 143 -7.58 5.68 10.50
N PHE A 144 -6.96 4.53 10.20
CA PHE A 144 -7.69 3.32 9.81
C PHE A 144 -8.69 2.79 10.85
N PRO A 145 -8.44 2.85 12.17
CA PRO A 145 -9.45 2.49 13.15
C PRO A 145 -10.72 3.33 13.07
N PHE A 146 -10.59 4.64 12.83
CA PHE A 146 -11.75 5.54 12.65
C PHE A 146 -12.49 5.24 11.35
N LEU A 147 -11.77 4.90 10.29
CA LEU A 147 -12.37 4.50 9.02
C LEU A 147 -13.12 3.16 9.13
N GLY A 148 -12.81 2.32 10.11
CA GLY A 148 -13.41 1.00 10.27
C GLY A 148 -13.09 0.06 9.11
N TYR A 149 -11.89 0.16 8.54
CA TYR A 149 -11.44 -0.65 7.42
C TYR A 149 -10.43 -1.70 7.88
N ASP A 150 -10.84 -2.97 7.89
CA ASP A 150 -10.07 -4.08 8.46
C ASP A 150 -8.70 -4.28 7.79
N ILE A 151 -8.63 -4.16 6.45
CA ILE A 151 -7.36 -4.25 5.72
C ILE A 151 -6.46 -3.07 6.09
N GLY A 152 -7.02 -1.88 6.30
CA GLY A 152 -6.29 -0.72 6.81
C GLY A 152 -5.71 -0.97 8.20
N ASN A 153 -6.51 -1.51 9.11
CA ASN A 153 -6.04 -1.88 10.45
C ASN A 153 -4.95 -2.96 10.39
N ALA A 154 -5.11 -3.96 9.53
CA ALA A 154 -4.10 -5.00 9.33
C ALA A 154 -2.79 -4.43 8.76
N SER A 155 -2.86 -3.48 7.83
CA SER A 155 -1.67 -2.82 7.28
C SER A 155 -0.97 -1.94 8.33
N ALA A 156 -1.74 -1.24 9.16
CA ALA A 156 -1.20 -0.44 10.26
C ALA A 156 -0.43 -1.29 11.27
N LEU A 157 -1.05 -2.37 11.74
CA LEU A 157 -0.41 -3.29 12.67
C LEU A 157 0.84 -3.94 12.05
N ASN A 158 0.77 -4.34 10.77
CA ASN A 158 1.92 -4.90 10.05
C ASN A 158 3.07 -3.91 9.94
N SER A 159 2.79 -2.65 9.66
CA SER A 159 3.80 -1.58 9.60
C SER A 159 4.58 -1.48 10.92
N PHE A 160 3.90 -1.45 12.07
CA PHE A 160 4.56 -1.43 13.38
C PHE A 160 5.36 -2.71 13.66
N ARG A 161 4.85 -3.88 13.25
CA ARG A 161 5.59 -5.15 13.33
C ARG A 161 6.87 -5.13 12.49
N LEU A 162 6.83 -4.51 11.32
CA LEU A 162 8.00 -4.35 10.46
C LEU A 162 9.07 -3.49 11.14
N PHE A 163 8.70 -2.36 11.74
CA PHE A 163 9.61 -1.51 12.50
C PHE A 163 10.13 -2.19 13.77
N ALA A 164 9.30 -2.94 14.49
CA ALA A 164 9.70 -3.66 15.70
C ALA A 164 10.86 -4.65 15.48
N ARG A 165 11.05 -5.14 14.26
CA ARG A 165 12.17 -6.03 13.92
C ARG A 165 13.55 -5.36 14.05
N PHE A 166 13.60 -4.04 14.09
CA PHE A 166 14.83 -3.26 14.20
C PHE A 166 15.15 -2.83 15.63
N MET A 167 14.30 -3.15 16.62
CA MET A 167 14.63 -2.94 18.01
C MET A 167 15.93 -3.68 18.35
N ASN A 168 16.82 -3.02 19.09
CA ASN A 168 18.13 -3.56 19.46
C ASN A 168 18.53 -3.09 20.85
N SER A 169 19.48 -3.78 21.48
CA SER A 169 19.95 -3.48 22.85
C SER A 169 20.76 -2.21 22.98
N ASP A 170 21.29 -1.69 21.86
CA ASP A 170 22.18 -0.54 21.84
C ASP A 170 21.42 0.76 21.53
N TYR A 171 20.11 0.69 21.40
CA TYR A 171 19.24 1.81 21.00
C TYR A 171 19.68 2.52 19.72
N LYS A 172 20.29 1.76 18.77
CA LYS A 172 20.63 2.31 17.45
C LYS A 172 19.35 2.67 16.69
N PRO A 173 19.37 3.79 15.95
CA PRO A 173 18.19 4.24 15.20
C PRO A 173 17.62 3.14 14.31
N ILE A 174 16.30 3.04 14.29
CA ILE A 174 15.56 2.21 13.34
C ILE A 174 15.46 2.93 11.99
N PRO A 175 15.30 2.20 10.87
CA PRO A 175 15.25 2.83 9.56
C PRO A 175 14.03 3.73 9.41
N SER A 176 14.16 4.84 8.65
CA SER A 176 13.05 5.73 8.33
C SER A 176 12.02 5.08 7.40
N SER A 177 12.46 4.08 6.62
CA SER A 177 11.56 3.35 5.72
C SER A 177 11.97 1.89 5.55
N ILE A 178 10.97 1.05 5.32
CA ILE A 178 11.14 -0.38 5.02
C ILE A 178 10.52 -0.61 3.65
N ILE A 179 11.34 -1.05 2.69
CA ILE A 179 11.03 -1.17 1.28
C ILE A 179 11.05 -2.62 0.79
N ALA A 180 10.84 -2.82 -0.49
CA ALA A 180 10.92 -4.12 -1.15
C ALA A 180 10.11 -5.21 -0.44
N GLU A 181 8.86 -4.93 -0.16
CA GLU A 181 7.95 -5.84 0.54
C GLU A 181 8.43 -6.22 1.95
N GLY A 182 9.08 -5.31 2.64
CA GLY A 182 9.60 -5.54 3.98
C GLY A 182 10.97 -6.24 4.05
N LYS A 183 11.65 -6.41 2.91
CA LYS A 183 12.93 -7.13 2.83
C LYS A 183 14.15 -6.24 2.91
N ASP A 184 14.01 -4.94 2.63
CA ASP A 184 15.11 -4.00 2.54
C ASP A 184 14.73 -2.66 3.21
N THR A 185 15.70 -1.78 3.39
CA THR A 185 15.54 -0.45 3.96
C THR A 185 16.13 0.61 3.04
N TRP A 186 15.56 1.81 3.06
CA TRP A 186 16.09 2.93 2.30
C TRP A 186 17.27 3.57 3.05
N ASN A 187 18.43 3.63 2.40
CA ASN A 187 19.65 4.32 2.85
C ASN A 187 20.11 4.06 4.31
N GLY A 188 19.74 2.93 4.90
CA GLY A 188 20.18 2.55 6.22
C GLY A 188 19.29 3.06 7.36
N ALA A 189 19.90 3.44 8.48
CA ALA A 189 19.18 3.83 9.68
C ALA A 189 18.53 5.21 9.53
N GLY A 190 17.34 5.35 10.11
CA GLY A 190 16.68 6.61 10.33
C GLY A 190 17.33 7.44 11.43
N ASP A 191 16.60 8.40 11.93
CA ASP A 191 17.02 9.23 13.06
C ASP A 191 16.14 9.02 14.30
N ARG A 192 16.38 9.82 15.35
CA ARG A 192 15.56 9.78 16.57
C ARG A 192 14.11 10.19 16.33
N GLY A 193 13.89 11.08 15.36
CA GLY A 193 12.56 11.53 14.98
C GLY A 193 11.71 10.39 14.50
N ASP A 194 12.28 9.44 13.74
CA ASP A 194 11.57 8.24 13.31
C ASP A 194 11.11 7.38 14.48
N ALA A 195 11.96 7.17 15.50
CA ALA A 195 11.58 6.43 16.70
C ALA A 195 10.46 7.16 17.47
N ALA A 196 10.57 8.49 17.63
CA ALA A 196 9.55 9.30 18.25
C ALA A 196 8.19 9.19 17.52
N MET A 197 8.22 9.29 16.20
CA MET A 197 7.02 9.18 15.36
C MET A 197 6.39 7.80 15.45
N ILE A 198 7.18 6.75 15.46
CA ILE A 198 6.67 5.37 15.59
C ILE A 198 6.00 5.16 16.95
N ALA A 199 6.62 5.61 18.06
CA ALA A 199 6.00 5.54 19.37
C ALA A 199 4.66 6.31 19.41
N TYR A 200 4.65 7.53 18.87
CA TYR A 200 3.47 8.39 18.81
C TYR A 200 2.35 7.75 17.98
N GLY A 201 2.68 7.26 16.78
CA GLY A 201 1.72 6.63 15.88
C GLY A 201 1.16 5.32 16.42
N ALA A 202 2.01 4.46 17.00
CA ALA A 202 1.60 3.20 17.59
C ALA A 202 0.68 3.40 18.79
N ALA A 203 0.99 4.39 19.66
CA ALA A 203 0.14 4.75 20.80
C ALA A 203 -1.23 5.28 20.32
N ARG A 204 -1.26 6.17 19.33
CA ARG A 204 -2.51 6.70 18.76
C ARG A 204 -3.35 5.62 18.10
N TYR A 205 -2.72 4.73 17.35
CA TYR A 205 -3.39 3.58 16.75
C TYR A 205 -4.03 2.69 17.80
N ALA A 206 -3.26 2.31 18.85
CA ALA A 206 -3.75 1.47 19.94
C ALA A 206 -4.94 2.10 20.67
N LEU A 207 -4.88 3.41 20.94
CA LEU A 207 -5.99 4.15 21.55
C LEU A 207 -7.23 4.21 20.65
N ALA A 208 -7.05 4.49 19.36
CA ALA A 208 -8.15 4.58 18.40
C ALA A 208 -8.79 3.21 18.13
N LYS A 209 -7.98 2.16 18.04
CA LYS A 209 -8.43 0.78 17.79
C LYS A 209 -9.13 0.18 19.00
N ALA A 210 -8.73 0.59 20.21
CA ALA A 210 -9.27 0.12 21.49
C ALA A 210 -9.25 -1.41 21.65
N ASP A 211 -8.30 -2.09 21.00
CA ASP A 211 -8.07 -3.53 21.13
C ASP A 211 -6.92 -3.77 22.12
N LYS A 212 -7.24 -4.40 23.27
CA LYS A 212 -6.26 -4.64 24.33
C LYS A 212 -5.11 -5.57 23.88
N LYS A 213 -5.37 -6.53 22.99
CA LYS A 213 -4.35 -7.47 22.55
C LYS A 213 -3.36 -6.77 21.62
N GLU A 214 -3.87 -5.99 20.66
CA GLU A 214 -3.02 -5.19 19.78
C GLU A 214 -2.23 -4.15 20.55
N ALA A 215 -2.84 -3.48 21.56
CA ALA A 215 -2.14 -2.55 22.41
C ALA A 215 -1.00 -3.21 23.22
N GLN A 216 -1.23 -4.41 23.76
CA GLN A 216 -0.21 -5.18 24.45
C GLN A 216 0.91 -5.65 23.51
N GLU A 217 0.59 -5.98 22.28
CA GLU A 217 1.58 -6.33 21.26
C GLU A 217 2.48 -5.15 20.88
N LEU A 218 1.89 -3.96 20.78
CA LEU A 218 2.60 -2.74 20.39
C LEU A 218 3.40 -2.11 21.53
N TRP A 219 3.06 -2.41 22.78
CA TRP A 219 3.69 -1.77 23.95
C TRP A 219 5.22 -1.90 23.97
N PRO A 220 5.84 -3.06 23.70
CA PRO A 220 7.30 -3.17 23.68
C PRO A 220 7.98 -2.25 22.66
N LEU A 221 7.35 -2.05 21.49
CA LEU A 221 7.86 -1.11 20.49
C LEU A 221 7.78 0.33 20.96
N ILE A 222 6.64 0.71 21.57
CA ILE A 222 6.43 2.06 22.10
C ILE A 222 7.47 2.35 23.20
N GLU A 223 7.62 1.44 24.16
CA GLU A 223 8.57 1.54 25.26
C GLU A 223 10.01 1.66 24.74
N TRP A 224 10.41 0.76 23.84
CA TRP A 224 11.74 0.79 23.23
C TRP A 224 12.03 2.12 22.50
N CYS A 225 11.07 2.64 21.75
CA CYS A 225 11.23 3.91 21.06
C CYS A 225 11.39 5.09 22.03
N LEU A 226 10.66 5.09 23.13
CA LEU A 226 10.79 6.11 24.18
C LEU A 226 12.14 6.01 24.90
N ASP A 227 12.58 4.81 25.25
CA ASP A 227 13.90 4.56 25.85
C ASP A 227 15.04 4.96 24.90
N CYS A 228 14.90 4.70 23.60
CA CYS A 228 15.84 5.16 22.58
C CYS A 228 16.01 6.69 22.60
N LEU A 229 14.92 7.44 22.78
CA LEU A 229 14.98 8.90 22.88
C LEU A 229 15.70 9.35 24.16
N LEU A 230 15.39 8.75 25.29
CA LEU A 230 16.01 9.07 26.58
C LEU A 230 17.51 8.75 26.57
N TYR A 231 17.86 7.50 26.20
CA TYR A 231 19.23 7.03 26.17
C TYR A 231 20.15 7.89 25.27
N THR A 232 19.63 8.36 24.15
CA THR A 232 20.39 9.17 23.22
C THR A 232 20.43 10.64 23.58
N SER A 233 19.52 11.18 24.42
CA SER A 233 19.59 12.54 24.95
C SER A 233 20.66 12.67 26.05
N ASP A 234 20.75 11.67 26.94
CA ASP A 234 21.73 11.66 28.02
C ASP A 234 23.17 11.43 27.56
N ALA A 235 23.36 10.88 26.37
CA ALA A 235 24.71 10.69 25.76
C ALA A 235 25.24 11.95 25.08
N ALA A 236 24.49 13.06 25.06
CA ALA A 236 24.85 14.33 24.44
C ALA A 236 25.36 15.39 25.45
N ASP A 237 25.31 15.10 26.77
CA ASP A 237 25.88 15.87 27.86
C ASP A 237 27.26 15.26 28.28
#